data_5addd6142ee602c155a7bece7f5817af
#
_entry.id   5addd6142ee602c155a7bece7f5817af
#
_cell.length_a   1.000
_cell.length_b   1.000
_cell.length_c   1.000
_cell.angle_alpha   90.00
_cell.angle_beta   90.00
_cell.angle_gamma   90.00
#
_symmetry.space_group_name_H-M   'P 1'
#
loop_
_entity.id
_entity.type
_entity.pdbx_description
1 polymer ?
#
loop_
_entity_poly.entity_id
_entity_poly.type
_entity_poly.pdbx_seq_one_letter_code
_entity_poly.pdbx_strand_id
1 'polypeptide(L)'
;DIAVARREPMTFTVESQGSVAPRTQTTMVAEASGVIVEVSPNFVSGGFFRKGDVLVRIDPRNYSAIVKRASAAVAQAETQLATESAMAGYAKEDYERLRALNPGTGPASPLTLRKPQLAAAIAQLQSAKADLEKAKGDLERTVLRAPYDGLVRQKIADVGQYVNTGTQLAVTFAIDKVEVRLPVTQSDLRYLDTDRLRSGQSLDVLLRAELGGQKLTWPAKITRSEGVFDAASRVLYLVAEIADPYGLISGQVGINPL
;
A
#
# COMPACT_ATOMS: atom_id res chain seq x y z
N ASP A 1 56.13 8.76 -45.67
CA ASP A 1 54.69 8.75 -45.46
C ASP A 1 54.34 9.66 -44.27
N ILE A 2 53.58 10.71 -44.50
CA ILE A 2 53.12 11.62 -43.46
C ILE A 2 51.69 11.23 -43.13
N ALA A 3 51.44 10.72 -41.93
CA ALA A 3 50.11 10.49 -41.43
C ALA A 3 49.56 11.75 -40.75
N VAL A 4 48.42 12.24 -41.20
CA VAL A 4 47.75 13.38 -40.59
C VAL A 4 46.93 12.88 -39.42
N ALA A 5 47.32 13.26 -38.20
CA ALA A 5 46.54 12.94 -36.99
C ALA A 5 45.22 13.72 -37.01
N ARG A 6 44.10 13.01 -37.00
CA ARG A 6 42.77 13.61 -36.82
C ARG A 6 42.29 13.34 -35.40
N ARG A 7 41.76 14.36 -34.74
CA ARG A 7 41.02 14.18 -33.47
C ARG A 7 39.62 13.75 -33.78
N GLU A 8 39.28 12.52 -33.41
CA GLU A 8 37.93 12.00 -33.50
C GLU A 8 37.38 11.79 -32.08
N PRO A 9 36.10 12.11 -31.83
CA PRO A 9 35.46 11.80 -30.54
C PRO A 9 35.38 10.28 -30.38
N MET A 10 35.95 9.77 -29.31
CA MET A 10 35.89 8.34 -28.98
C MET A 10 34.96 8.14 -27.79
N THR A 11 33.96 7.29 -27.95
CA THR A 11 33.03 6.91 -26.88
C THR A 11 33.55 5.66 -26.22
N PHE A 12 33.78 5.74 -24.92
CA PHE A 12 34.11 4.55 -24.11
C PHE A 12 32.82 3.92 -23.59
N THR A 13 32.69 2.61 -23.75
CA THR A 13 31.58 1.83 -23.25
C THR A 13 32.02 1.06 -22.01
N VAL A 14 31.29 1.20 -20.91
CA VAL A 14 31.47 0.40 -19.71
C VAL A 14 30.49 -0.77 -19.78
N GLU A 15 31.00 -1.99 -19.71
CA GLU A 15 30.20 -3.20 -19.70
C GLU A 15 30.12 -3.76 -18.29
N SER A 16 28.92 -4.16 -17.87
CA SER A 16 28.66 -4.77 -16.57
C SER A 16 27.57 -5.84 -16.70
N GLN A 17 27.52 -6.78 -15.78
CA GLN A 17 26.51 -7.83 -15.71
C GLN A 17 25.77 -7.73 -14.40
N GLY A 18 24.44 -7.90 -14.44
CA GLY A 18 23.60 -7.80 -13.27
C GLY A 18 22.42 -8.73 -13.30
N SER A 19 21.79 -8.90 -12.15
CA SER A 19 20.55 -9.68 -12.03
C SER A 19 19.35 -8.74 -11.99
N VAL A 20 18.30 -9.12 -12.71
CA VAL A 20 17.02 -8.42 -12.72
C VAL A 20 16.26 -8.79 -11.45
N ALA A 21 15.72 -7.79 -10.77
CA ALA A 21 14.85 -7.97 -9.62
C ALA A 21 13.66 -7.01 -9.71
N PRO A 22 12.50 -7.39 -9.23
CA PRO A 22 11.38 -6.46 -9.14
C PRO A 22 11.70 -5.34 -8.13
N ARG A 23 11.35 -4.10 -8.47
CA ARG A 23 11.52 -2.97 -7.56
C ARG A 23 10.73 -3.13 -6.25
N THR A 24 9.53 -3.66 -6.36
CA THR A 24 8.63 -3.88 -5.23
C THR A 24 8.23 -5.34 -5.17
N GLN A 25 8.60 -6.00 -4.08
CA GLN A 25 8.16 -7.35 -3.76
C GLN A 25 7.49 -7.32 -2.39
N THR A 26 6.31 -7.94 -2.27
CA THR A 26 5.52 -7.95 -1.04
C THR A 26 5.07 -9.36 -0.71
N THR A 27 5.24 -9.76 0.55
CA THR A 27 4.57 -10.94 1.07
C THR A 27 3.18 -10.51 1.56
N MET A 28 2.15 -10.97 0.86
CA MET A 28 0.77 -10.73 1.25
C MET A 28 0.39 -11.62 2.41
N VAL A 29 -0.20 -11.03 3.45
CA VAL A 29 -0.62 -11.73 4.67
C VAL A 29 -2.11 -11.53 4.90
N ALA A 30 -2.73 -12.49 5.61
CA ALA A 30 -4.11 -12.35 6.06
C ALA A 30 -4.21 -11.23 7.11
N GLU A 31 -5.14 -10.31 6.93
CA GLU A 31 -5.41 -9.21 7.88
C GLU A 31 -6.55 -9.56 8.85
N ALA A 32 -7.30 -10.62 8.55
CA ALA A 32 -8.38 -11.16 9.37
C ALA A 32 -8.21 -12.67 9.55
N SER A 33 -8.81 -13.24 10.61
CA SER A 33 -8.78 -14.68 10.86
C SER A 33 -10.07 -15.35 10.37
N GLY A 34 -9.95 -16.53 9.75
CA GLY A 34 -11.11 -17.29 9.28
C GLY A 34 -10.76 -18.28 8.18
N VAL A 35 -11.77 -18.92 7.62
CA VAL A 35 -11.61 -19.83 6.49
C VAL A 35 -11.58 -19.04 5.19
N ILE A 36 -10.69 -19.35 4.29
CA ILE A 36 -10.68 -18.81 2.93
C ILE A 36 -11.84 -19.43 2.15
N VAL A 37 -12.81 -18.60 1.76
CA VAL A 37 -14.02 -19.04 1.03
C VAL A 37 -13.92 -18.83 -0.47
N GLU A 38 -13.07 -17.90 -0.90
CA GLU A 38 -12.89 -17.57 -2.31
C GLU A 38 -11.46 -17.15 -2.59
N VAL A 39 -10.94 -17.59 -3.71
CA VAL A 39 -9.63 -17.19 -4.25
C VAL A 39 -9.83 -16.82 -5.71
N SER A 40 -9.30 -15.67 -6.14
CA SER A 40 -9.38 -15.22 -7.53
C SER A 40 -8.74 -16.26 -8.47
N PRO A 41 -9.33 -16.53 -9.65
CA PRO A 41 -8.71 -17.39 -10.66
C PRO A 41 -7.30 -16.94 -11.07
N ASN A 42 -7.04 -15.63 -11.03
CA ASN A 42 -5.74 -15.05 -11.35
C ASN A 42 -4.74 -15.14 -10.18
N PHE A 43 -5.18 -15.57 -9.00
CA PHE A 43 -4.30 -15.74 -7.84
C PHE A 43 -3.61 -17.10 -7.87
N VAL A 44 -2.82 -17.32 -8.91
CA VAL A 44 -1.99 -18.51 -9.16
C VAL A 44 -0.56 -18.06 -9.47
N SER A 45 0.42 -18.90 -9.22
CA SER A 45 1.82 -18.56 -9.56
C SER A 45 1.94 -18.21 -11.04
N GLY A 46 2.49 -17.05 -11.36
CA GLY A 46 2.55 -16.48 -12.70
C GLY A 46 1.30 -15.71 -13.14
N GLY A 47 0.24 -15.67 -12.32
CA GLY A 47 -0.98 -14.92 -12.63
C GLY A 47 -0.83 -13.42 -12.40
N PHE A 48 -1.33 -12.63 -13.34
CA PHE A 48 -1.36 -11.16 -13.26
C PHE A 48 -2.63 -10.67 -12.59
N PHE A 49 -2.51 -9.59 -11.83
CA PHE A 49 -3.63 -8.90 -11.18
C PHE A 49 -3.45 -7.38 -11.28
N ARG A 50 -4.57 -6.65 -11.20
CA ARG A 50 -4.60 -5.20 -11.17
C ARG A 50 -4.80 -4.69 -9.74
N LYS A 51 -4.33 -3.47 -9.50
CA LYS A 51 -4.59 -2.77 -8.25
C LYS A 51 -6.08 -2.72 -7.93
N GLY A 52 -6.44 -3.11 -6.70
CA GLY A 52 -7.83 -3.16 -6.24
C GLY A 52 -8.54 -4.49 -6.51
N ASP A 53 -8.01 -5.38 -7.34
CA ASP A 53 -8.58 -6.71 -7.57
C ASP A 53 -8.71 -7.48 -6.25
N VAL A 54 -9.82 -8.17 -6.08
CA VAL A 54 -10.01 -9.08 -4.95
C VAL A 54 -9.23 -10.35 -5.23
N LEU A 55 -8.23 -10.64 -4.41
CA LEU A 55 -7.37 -11.81 -4.56
C LEU A 55 -7.84 -12.98 -3.70
N VAL A 56 -8.20 -12.68 -2.45
CA VAL A 56 -8.65 -13.68 -1.48
C VAL A 56 -9.80 -13.11 -0.67
N ARG A 57 -10.79 -13.94 -0.36
CA ARG A 57 -11.90 -13.62 0.56
C ARG A 57 -11.93 -14.62 1.71
N ILE A 58 -11.87 -14.09 2.91
CA ILE A 58 -12.06 -14.83 4.16
C ILE A 58 -13.54 -14.78 4.53
N ASP A 59 -14.06 -15.81 5.20
CA ASP A 59 -15.49 -15.90 5.59
C ASP A 59 -15.93 -14.66 6.38
N PRO A 60 -16.81 -13.81 5.82
CA PRO A 60 -17.19 -12.55 6.43
C PRO A 60 -18.36 -12.69 7.44
N ARG A 61 -18.95 -13.88 7.61
CA ARG A 61 -20.23 -14.05 8.35
C ARG A 61 -20.15 -13.55 9.78
N ASN A 62 -19.11 -13.91 10.52
CA ASN A 62 -18.92 -13.46 11.89
C ASN A 62 -18.68 -11.95 11.97
N TYR A 63 -17.87 -11.41 11.07
CA TYR A 63 -17.57 -9.97 10.99
C TYR A 63 -18.81 -9.17 10.64
N SER A 64 -19.63 -9.62 9.70
CA SER A 64 -20.89 -8.97 9.34
C SER A 64 -21.91 -8.99 10.48
N ALA A 65 -21.94 -10.05 11.29
CA ALA A 65 -22.77 -10.09 12.48
C ALA A 65 -22.32 -9.08 13.55
N ILE A 66 -21.01 -8.89 13.72
CA ILE A 66 -20.44 -7.86 14.62
C ILE A 66 -20.82 -6.47 14.15
N VAL A 67 -20.72 -6.18 12.84
CA VAL A 67 -21.15 -4.89 12.27
C VAL A 67 -22.61 -4.62 12.55
N LYS A 68 -23.50 -5.61 12.33
CA LYS A 68 -24.94 -5.46 12.63
C LYS A 68 -25.19 -5.18 14.11
N ARG A 69 -24.48 -5.86 15.01
CA ARG A 69 -24.58 -5.62 16.46
C ARG A 69 -24.12 -4.23 16.85
N ALA A 70 -22.97 -3.77 16.33
CA ALA A 70 -22.45 -2.42 16.57
C ALA A 70 -23.39 -1.34 15.99
N SER A 71 -23.98 -1.57 14.82
CA SER A 71 -24.99 -0.67 14.26
C SER A 71 -26.25 -0.55 15.15
N ALA A 72 -26.72 -1.66 15.73
CA ALA A 72 -27.82 -1.61 16.69
C ALA A 72 -27.47 -0.82 17.96
N ALA A 73 -26.24 -0.94 18.46
CA ALA A 73 -25.76 -0.15 19.61
C ALA A 73 -25.72 1.36 19.30
N VAL A 74 -25.34 1.74 18.09
CA VAL A 74 -25.40 3.14 17.64
C VAL A 74 -26.85 3.64 17.67
N ALA A 75 -27.79 2.91 17.09
CA ALA A 75 -29.22 3.28 17.08
C ALA A 75 -29.79 3.43 18.51
N GLN A 76 -29.39 2.54 19.43
CA GLN A 76 -29.76 2.63 20.83
C GLN A 76 -29.18 3.91 21.50
N ALA A 77 -27.90 4.19 21.26
CA ALA A 77 -27.25 5.40 21.81
C ALA A 77 -27.83 6.69 21.22
N GLU A 78 -28.24 6.72 19.95
CA GLU A 78 -28.95 7.83 19.32
C GLU A 78 -30.31 8.07 19.96
N THR A 79 -31.06 7.02 20.26
CA THR A 79 -32.35 7.11 20.98
C THR A 79 -32.13 7.66 22.39
N GLN A 80 -31.10 7.19 23.11
CA GLN A 80 -30.77 7.70 24.43
C GLN A 80 -30.39 9.18 24.40
N LEU A 81 -29.57 9.60 23.42
CA LEU A 81 -29.20 11.00 23.24
C LEU A 81 -30.43 11.89 22.95
N ALA A 82 -31.33 11.41 22.07
CA ALA A 82 -32.57 12.16 21.79
C ALA A 82 -33.44 12.33 23.05
N THR A 83 -33.57 11.28 23.86
CA THR A 83 -34.29 11.31 25.12
C THR A 83 -33.68 12.32 26.12
N GLU A 84 -32.35 12.23 26.34
CA GLU A 84 -31.68 13.13 27.28
C GLU A 84 -31.66 14.55 26.76
N SER A 85 -31.57 14.78 25.45
CA SER A 85 -31.67 16.09 24.82
C SER A 85 -33.04 16.73 25.05
N ALA A 86 -34.13 15.95 24.85
CA ALA A 86 -35.49 16.43 25.12
C ALA A 86 -35.69 16.78 26.61
N MET A 87 -35.24 15.90 27.53
CA MET A 87 -35.34 16.13 28.97
C MET A 87 -34.50 17.34 29.41
N ALA A 88 -33.32 17.58 28.83
CA ALA A 88 -32.51 18.75 29.10
C ALA A 88 -33.20 20.03 28.58
N GLY A 89 -33.89 19.96 27.44
CA GLY A 89 -34.74 21.04 26.92
C GLY A 89 -35.87 21.39 27.87
N TYR A 90 -36.65 20.43 28.32
CA TYR A 90 -37.72 20.64 29.30
C TYR A 90 -37.19 21.22 30.62
N ALA A 91 -36.11 20.69 31.15
CA ALA A 91 -35.49 21.21 32.38
C ALA A 91 -35.07 22.67 32.25
N LYS A 92 -34.58 23.06 31.08
CA LYS A 92 -34.22 24.45 30.78
C LYS A 92 -35.44 25.34 30.70
N GLU A 93 -36.49 24.93 29.99
CA GLU A 93 -37.75 25.69 29.89
C GLU A 93 -38.44 25.88 31.26
N ASP A 94 -38.50 24.84 32.08
CA ASP A 94 -39.06 24.88 33.41
C ASP A 94 -38.26 25.83 34.32
N TYR A 95 -36.96 25.81 34.24
CA TYR A 95 -36.12 26.75 35.00
C TYR A 95 -36.33 28.21 34.54
N GLU A 96 -36.41 28.48 33.23
CA GLU A 96 -36.66 29.80 32.68
C GLU A 96 -38.05 30.33 33.12
N ARG A 97 -39.07 29.47 33.14
CA ARG A 97 -40.43 29.81 33.65
C ARG A 97 -40.39 30.13 35.15
N LEU A 98 -39.69 29.32 35.95
CA LEU A 98 -39.55 29.53 37.38
C LEU A 98 -38.83 30.85 37.67
N ARG A 99 -37.78 31.17 36.93
CA ARG A 99 -37.02 32.41 37.05
C ARG A 99 -37.82 33.63 36.65
N ALA A 100 -38.71 33.51 35.66
CA ALA A 100 -39.63 34.59 35.27
C ALA A 100 -40.66 34.91 36.38
N LEU A 101 -41.11 33.85 37.10
CA LEU A 101 -42.02 34.02 38.24
C LEU A 101 -41.35 34.55 39.52
N ASN A 102 -40.06 34.18 39.71
CA ASN A 102 -39.26 34.57 40.87
C ASN A 102 -37.92 35.19 40.45
N PRO A 103 -37.84 36.52 40.24
CA PRO A 103 -36.61 37.17 39.77
C PRO A 103 -35.37 36.99 40.68
N GLY A 104 -35.58 36.59 41.95
CA GLY A 104 -34.51 36.29 42.91
C GLY A 104 -33.92 34.89 42.82
N THR A 105 -34.39 34.02 41.87
CA THR A 105 -33.85 32.69 41.67
C THR A 105 -32.43 32.75 41.18
N GLY A 106 -31.49 32.15 41.93
CA GLY A 106 -30.07 32.04 41.56
C GLY A 106 -29.84 31.25 40.28
N PRO A 107 -28.63 31.22 39.75
CA PRO A 107 -28.32 30.49 38.51
C PRO A 107 -28.60 28.97 38.65
N ALA A 108 -29.14 28.36 37.59
CA ALA A 108 -29.39 26.91 37.57
C ALA A 108 -28.07 26.14 37.69
N SER A 109 -28.08 25.10 38.52
CA SER A 109 -26.95 24.18 38.58
C SER A 109 -26.82 23.39 37.27
N PRO A 110 -25.60 22.95 36.87
CA PRO A 110 -25.44 22.08 35.72
C PRO A 110 -26.27 20.81 35.83
N LEU A 111 -26.45 20.28 37.03
CA LEU A 111 -27.25 19.08 37.31
C LEU A 111 -28.75 19.35 37.08
N THR A 112 -29.26 20.50 37.50
CA THR A 112 -30.65 20.92 37.26
C THR A 112 -30.96 21.01 35.77
N LEU A 113 -30.00 21.47 34.96
CA LEU A 113 -30.10 21.54 33.48
C LEU A 113 -29.73 20.23 32.78
N ARG A 114 -29.55 19.13 33.51
CA ARG A 114 -29.17 17.81 32.98
C ARG A 114 -27.92 17.81 32.08
N LYS A 115 -27.02 18.80 32.22
CA LYS A 115 -25.80 18.87 31.39
C LYS A 115 -24.89 17.64 31.50
N PRO A 116 -24.64 17.06 32.69
CA PRO A 116 -23.83 15.85 32.81
C PRO A 116 -24.47 14.64 32.12
N GLN A 117 -25.80 14.49 32.20
CA GLN A 117 -26.52 13.37 31.55
C GLN A 117 -26.47 13.50 30.04
N LEU A 118 -26.67 14.70 29.50
CA LEU A 118 -26.54 14.97 28.08
C LEU A 118 -25.10 14.70 27.60
N ALA A 119 -24.08 15.15 28.34
CA ALA A 119 -22.69 14.91 28.02
C ALA A 119 -22.37 13.40 28.02
N ALA A 120 -22.90 12.65 28.99
CA ALA A 120 -22.75 11.18 29.04
C ALA A 120 -23.41 10.49 27.85
N ALA A 121 -24.61 10.91 27.42
CA ALA A 121 -25.28 10.36 26.25
C ALA A 121 -24.52 10.65 24.95
N ILE A 122 -23.96 11.86 24.82
CA ILE A 122 -23.08 12.20 23.68
C ILE A 122 -21.84 11.30 23.66
N ALA A 123 -21.17 11.13 24.81
CA ALA A 123 -19.99 10.27 24.91
C ALA A 123 -20.31 8.79 24.57
N GLN A 124 -21.47 8.31 25.03
CA GLN A 124 -21.94 6.94 24.71
C GLN A 124 -22.19 6.77 23.20
N LEU A 125 -22.79 7.75 22.53
CA LEU A 125 -22.97 7.70 21.08
C LEU A 125 -21.63 7.71 20.33
N GLN A 126 -20.68 8.54 20.78
CA GLN A 126 -19.34 8.57 20.17
C GLN A 126 -18.62 7.22 20.33
N SER A 127 -18.71 6.58 21.51
CA SER A 127 -18.15 5.25 21.73
C SER A 127 -18.79 4.21 20.82
N ALA A 128 -20.12 4.17 20.73
CA ALA A 128 -20.82 3.23 19.87
C ALA A 128 -20.47 3.42 18.37
N LYS A 129 -20.29 4.66 17.92
CA LYS A 129 -19.84 4.96 16.55
C LYS A 129 -18.42 4.48 16.30
N ALA A 130 -17.51 4.66 17.25
CA ALA A 130 -16.14 4.15 17.14
C ALA A 130 -16.11 2.61 17.06
N ASP A 131 -16.91 1.92 17.86
CA ASP A 131 -17.05 0.48 17.80
C ASP A 131 -17.61 -0.02 16.45
N LEU A 132 -18.57 0.71 15.87
CA LEU A 132 -19.11 0.41 14.55
C LEU A 132 -18.04 0.59 13.46
N GLU A 133 -17.27 1.67 13.48
CA GLU A 133 -16.18 1.90 12.52
C GLU A 133 -15.09 0.83 12.62
N LYS A 134 -14.72 0.43 13.85
CA LYS A 134 -13.81 -0.69 14.07
C LYS A 134 -14.36 -1.98 13.46
N ALA A 135 -15.63 -2.30 13.71
CA ALA A 135 -16.26 -3.51 13.18
C ALA A 135 -16.31 -3.52 11.64
N LYS A 136 -16.57 -2.37 11.01
CA LYS A 136 -16.54 -2.22 9.54
C LYS A 136 -15.12 -2.44 9.00
N GLY A 137 -14.10 -1.83 9.63
CA GLY A 137 -12.72 -2.04 9.24
C GLY A 137 -12.29 -3.51 9.35
N ASP A 138 -12.71 -4.20 10.41
CA ASP A 138 -12.44 -5.63 10.57
C ASP A 138 -13.15 -6.48 9.48
N LEU A 139 -14.36 -6.10 9.06
CA LEU A 139 -15.07 -6.72 7.94
C LEU A 139 -14.36 -6.46 6.60
N GLU A 140 -13.88 -5.25 6.36
CA GLU A 140 -13.12 -4.93 5.15
C GLU A 140 -11.86 -5.76 5.03
N ARG A 141 -11.16 -6.01 6.12
CA ARG A 141 -9.96 -6.87 6.18
C ARG A 141 -10.21 -8.33 5.83
N THR A 142 -11.47 -8.78 5.78
CA THR A 142 -11.78 -10.13 5.27
C THR A 142 -11.60 -10.25 3.76
N VAL A 143 -11.45 -9.14 3.05
CA VAL A 143 -11.26 -9.08 1.60
C VAL A 143 -9.86 -8.57 1.29
N LEU A 144 -8.96 -9.48 0.94
CA LEU A 144 -7.61 -9.11 0.52
C LEU A 144 -7.63 -8.57 -0.90
N ARG A 145 -7.22 -7.31 -1.06
CA ARG A 145 -7.12 -6.65 -2.35
C ARG A 145 -5.67 -6.41 -2.76
N ALA A 146 -5.45 -6.40 -4.06
CA ALA A 146 -4.15 -6.08 -4.63
C ALA A 146 -3.76 -4.61 -4.36
N PRO A 147 -2.61 -4.32 -3.75
CA PRO A 147 -2.17 -2.95 -3.46
C PRO A 147 -1.60 -2.22 -4.68
N TYR A 148 -1.19 -2.96 -5.72
CA TYR A 148 -0.58 -2.47 -6.97
C TYR A 148 -0.90 -3.43 -8.12
N ASP A 149 -0.56 -3.03 -9.35
CA ASP A 149 -0.58 -3.91 -10.51
C ASP A 149 0.62 -4.85 -10.44
N GLY A 150 0.38 -6.14 -10.46
CA GLY A 150 1.45 -7.08 -10.15
C GLY A 150 1.22 -8.49 -10.65
N LEU A 151 2.15 -9.34 -10.25
CA LEU A 151 2.19 -10.77 -10.56
C LEU A 151 2.40 -11.58 -9.28
N VAL A 152 1.72 -12.72 -9.19
CA VAL A 152 1.90 -13.68 -8.09
C VAL A 152 3.14 -14.52 -8.37
N ARG A 153 4.19 -14.33 -7.57
CA ARG A 153 5.40 -15.17 -7.64
C ARG A 153 5.15 -16.57 -7.09
N GLN A 154 4.49 -16.62 -5.92
CA GLN A 154 4.23 -17.87 -5.23
C GLN A 154 2.90 -17.75 -4.48
N LYS A 155 1.99 -18.68 -4.74
CA LYS A 155 0.77 -18.89 -3.96
C LYS A 155 1.11 -19.81 -2.79
N ILE A 156 0.68 -19.46 -1.56
CA ILE A 156 0.96 -20.22 -0.33
C ILE A 156 -0.34 -20.79 0.24
N ALA A 157 -1.43 -20.01 0.23
CA ALA A 157 -2.72 -20.41 0.79
C ALA A 157 -3.77 -20.69 -0.28
N ASP A 158 -4.76 -21.54 0.05
CA ASP A 158 -5.82 -21.91 -0.87
C ASP A 158 -7.22 -21.92 -0.21
N VAL A 159 -8.27 -22.08 -1.02
CA VAL A 159 -9.66 -22.20 -0.59
C VAL A 159 -9.81 -23.35 0.42
N GLY A 160 -10.62 -23.11 1.45
CA GLY A 160 -10.88 -24.08 2.52
C GLY A 160 -9.85 -24.05 3.65
N GLN A 161 -8.72 -23.39 3.48
CA GLN A 161 -7.70 -23.26 4.52
C GLN A 161 -8.15 -22.24 5.58
N TYR A 162 -7.94 -22.57 6.85
CA TYR A 162 -8.09 -21.61 7.95
C TYR A 162 -6.81 -20.82 8.11
N VAL A 163 -6.94 -19.49 8.19
CA VAL A 163 -5.82 -18.55 8.37
C VAL A 163 -6.04 -17.67 9.59
N ASN A 164 -4.95 -17.26 10.20
CA ASN A 164 -4.92 -16.25 11.26
C ASN A 164 -4.34 -14.95 10.71
N THR A 165 -4.58 -13.84 11.39
CA THR A 165 -3.90 -12.57 11.09
C THR A 165 -2.39 -12.77 11.08
N GLY A 166 -1.73 -12.32 10.00
CA GLY A 166 -0.30 -12.49 9.77
C GLY A 166 0.08 -13.77 9.01
N THR A 167 -0.86 -14.71 8.75
CA THR A 167 -0.59 -15.89 7.93
C THR A 167 -0.23 -15.45 6.49
N GLN A 168 0.89 -15.95 5.96
CA GLN A 168 1.32 -15.66 4.59
C GLN A 168 0.39 -16.34 3.58
N LEU A 169 -0.09 -15.57 2.62
CA LEU A 169 -1.02 -16.03 1.57
C LEU A 169 -0.32 -16.16 0.21
N ALA A 170 0.55 -15.23 -0.11
CA ALA A 170 1.34 -15.25 -1.35
C ALA A 170 2.55 -14.32 -1.26
N VAL A 171 3.50 -14.54 -2.16
CA VAL A 171 4.55 -13.58 -2.50
C VAL A 171 4.19 -12.98 -3.85
N THR A 172 4.14 -11.65 -3.93
CA THR A 172 3.79 -10.90 -5.14
C THR A 172 4.85 -9.85 -5.45
N PHE A 173 4.92 -9.42 -6.69
CA PHE A 173 5.75 -8.28 -7.06
C PHE A 173 5.04 -7.37 -8.07
N ALA A 174 5.38 -6.08 -8.02
CA ALA A 174 4.86 -5.09 -8.94
C ALA A 174 5.50 -5.24 -10.32
N ILE A 175 4.72 -4.93 -11.36
CA ILE A 175 5.13 -5.05 -12.76
C ILE A 175 5.44 -3.71 -13.41
N ASP A 176 5.32 -2.61 -12.67
CA ASP A 176 5.55 -1.25 -13.16
C ASP A 176 7.01 -1.00 -13.52
N LYS A 177 7.93 -1.51 -12.70
CA LYS A 177 9.37 -1.35 -12.86
C LYS A 177 10.15 -2.54 -12.35
N VAL A 178 11.24 -2.83 -13.04
CA VAL A 178 12.27 -3.75 -12.56
C VAL A 178 13.60 -3.01 -12.45
N GLU A 179 14.42 -3.47 -11.55
CA GLU A 179 15.75 -2.95 -11.27
C GLU A 179 16.81 -3.97 -11.62
N VAL A 180 17.93 -3.47 -12.16
CA VAL A 180 19.11 -4.28 -12.42
C VAL A 180 20.28 -3.67 -11.66
N ARG A 181 20.86 -4.45 -10.75
CA ARG A 181 22.06 -4.07 -10.00
C ARG A 181 23.29 -4.36 -10.85
N LEU A 182 24.01 -3.29 -11.22
CA LEU A 182 25.17 -3.34 -12.09
C LEU A 182 26.43 -3.02 -11.25
N PRO A 183 27.29 -4.00 -10.98
CA PRO A 183 28.58 -3.76 -10.32
C PRO A 183 29.51 -3.01 -11.27
N VAL A 184 30.05 -1.89 -10.83
CA VAL A 184 31.00 -1.08 -11.59
C VAL A 184 32.27 -0.92 -10.78
N THR A 185 33.43 -1.19 -11.40
CA THR A 185 34.71 -1.05 -10.73
C THR A 185 35.11 0.43 -10.58
N GLN A 186 36.01 0.71 -9.65
CA GLN A 186 36.53 2.08 -9.47
C GLN A 186 37.23 2.59 -10.73
N SER A 187 37.86 1.72 -11.52
CA SER A 187 38.50 2.10 -12.80
C SER A 187 37.48 2.49 -13.85
N ASP A 188 36.32 1.89 -13.87
CA ASP A 188 35.27 2.11 -14.88
C ASP A 188 34.42 3.36 -14.55
N LEU A 189 34.34 3.73 -13.27
CA LEU A 189 33.61 4.93 -12.84
C LEU A 189 34.14 6.20 -13.47
N ARG A 190 35.42 6.26 -13.86
CA ARG A 190 36.01 7.43 -14.54
C ARG A 190 35.43 7.72 -15.93
N TYR A 191 34.81 6.69 -16.55
CA TYR A 191 34.18 6.78 -17.87
C TYR A 191 32.68 7.06 -17.78
N LEU A 192 32.12 7.12 -16.54
CA LEU A 192 30.73 7.43 -16.30
C LEU A 192 30.59 8.86 -15.76
N ASP A 193 29.54 9.55 -16.20
CA ASP A 193 29.21 10.89 -15.69
C ASP A 193 28.55 10.77 -14.30
N THR A 194 29.38 10.58 -13.29
CA THR A 194 28.93 10.44 -11.89
C THR A 194 28.36 11.73 -11.33
N ASP A 195 28.68 12.89 -11.89
CA ASP A 195 28.17 14.19 -11.44
C ASP A 195 26.69 14.34 -11.82
N ARG A 196 26.27 13.81 -12.97
CA ARG A 196 24.87 13.73 -13.32
C ARG A 196 24.09 12.86 -12.34
N LEU A 197 24.61 11.70 -11.95
CA LEU A 197 23.95 10.84 -10.93
C LEU A 197 23.87 11.54 -9.57
N ARG A 198 24.90 12.27 -9.17
CA ARG A 198 24.89 13.05 -7.91
C ARG A 198 23.88 14.19 -7.94
N SER A 199 23.66 14.79 -9.10
CA SER A 199 22.66 15.85 -9.30
C SER A 199 21.23 15.31 -9.48
N GLY A 200 21.01 13.98 -9.35
CA GLY A 200 19.70 13.34 -9.50
C GLY A 200 19.28 13.13 -10.97
N GLN A 201 20.19 13.28 -11.91
CA GLN A 201 19.95 12.99 -13.32
C GLN A 201 20.27 11.53 -13.63
N SER A 202 19.49 10.90 -14.50
CA SER A 202 19.71 9.52 -14.93
C SER A 202 20.74 9.43 -16.07
N LEU A 203 21.40 8.28 -16.17
CA LEU A 203 22.24 7.91 -17.32
C LEU A 203 21.52 6.84 -18.13
N ASP A 204 21.52 7.00 -19.45
CA ASP A 204 20.96 5.99 -20.35
C ASP A 204 21.88 4.77 -20.42
N VAL A 205 21.29 3.59 -20.37
CA VAL A 205 21.98 2.30 -20.46
C VAL A 205 21.19 1.34 -21.34
N LEU A 206 21.89 0.51 -22.08
CA LEU A 206 21.28 -0.52 -22.91
C LEU A 206 21.54 -1.88 -22.26
N LEU A 207 20.46 -2.50 -21.75
CA LEU A 207 20.54 -3.84 -21.20
C LEU A 207 20.33 -4.87 -22.32
N ARG A 208 21.13 -5.94 -22.31
CA ARG A 208 21.07 -7.02 -23.30
C ARG A 208 21.01 -8.36 -22.57
N ALA A 209 20.18 -9.25 -23.03
CA ALA A 209 20.16 -10.63 -22.55
C ALA A 209 19.91 -11.57 -23.72
N GLU A 210 20.33 -12.80 -23.58
CA GLU A 210 20.04 -13.88 -24.51
C GLU A 210 19.10 -14.87 -23.83
N LEU A 211 17.91 -15.02 -24.39
CA LEU A 211 16.88 -15.91 -23.87
C LEU A 211 16.42 -16.85 -24.98
N GLY A 212 16.55 -18.17 -24.78
CA GLY A 212 16.15 -19.13 -25.79
C GLY A 212 16.82 -18.97 -27.16
N GLY A 213 18.05 -18.42 -27.19
CA GLY A 213 18.79 -18.15 -28.45
C GLY A 213 18.39 -16.81 -29.12
N GLN A 214 17.48 -16.05 -28.54
CA GLN A 214 17.09 -14.72 -29.02
C GLN A 214 17.83 -13.65 -28.21
N LYS A 215 18.42 -12.67 -28.91
CA LYS A 215 19.06 -11.50 -28.30
C LYS A 215 17.98 -10.43 -28.06
N LEU A 216 17.68 -10.18 -26.81
CA LEU A 216 16.74 -9.17 -26.38
C LEU A 216 17.50 -7.94 -25.87
N THR A 217 16.91 -6.77 -26.07
CA THR A 217 17.54 -5.50 -25.71
C THR A 217 16.49 -4.57 -25.10
N TRP A 218 16.81 -4.00 -23.93
CA TRP A 218 15.93 -3.07 -23.24
C TRP A 218 16.64 -1.76 -23.00
N PRO A 219 16.05 -0.62 -23.39
CA PRO A 219 16.50 0.68 -22.96
C PRO A 219 16.19 0.83 -21.46
N ALA A 220 17.17 1.24 -20.68
CA ALA A 220 17.03 1.44 -19.25
C ALA A 220 17.75 2.73 -18.83
N LYS A 221 17.49 3.16 -17.61
CA LYS A 221 18.13 4.35 -17.02
C LYS A 221 18.75 4.01 -15.69
N ILE A 222 20.03 4.32 -15.54
CA ILE A 222 20.68 4.29 -14.24
C ILE A 222 20.16 5.49 -13.46
N THR A 223 19.43 5.25 -12.38
CA THR A 223 18.76 6.29 -11.59
C THR A 223 19.49 6.63 -10.31
N ARG A 224 20.27 5.69 -9.77
CA ARG A 224 21.00 5.87 -8.52
C ARG A 224 22.21 4.93 -8.41
N SER A 225 23.10 5.26 -7.49
CA SER A 225 24.09 4.33 -6.95
C SER A 225 23.69 3.89 -5.54
N GLU A 226 24.15 2.74 -5.09
CA GLU A 226 23.96 2.32 -3.70
C GLU A 226 24.84 3.11 -2.70
N GLY A 227 25.70 3.99 -3.19
CA GLY A 227 26.45 4.97 -2.39
C GLY A 227 27.61 4.39 -1.57
N VAL A 228 27.75 3.07 -1.52
CA VAL A 228 28.80 2.39 -0.75
C VAL A 228 29.53 1.40 -1.64
N PHE A 229 30.87 1.43 -1.58
CA PHE A 229 31.68 0.38 -2.21
C PHE A 229 31.59 -0.90 -1.39
N ASP A 230 31.31 -2.00 -2.06
CA ASP A 230 31.41 -3.32 -1.45
C ASP A 230 32.88 -3.58 -1.07
N ALA A 231 33.13 -3.85 0.22
CA ALA A 231 34.49 -3.96 0.74
C ALA A 231 35.23 -5.20 0.22
N ALA A 232 34.53 -6.26 -0.15
CA ALA A 232 35.13 -7.50 -0.62
C ALA A 232 35.46 -7.43 -2.12
N SER A 233 34.53 -6.94 -2.92
CA SER A 233 34.66 -6.88 -4.39
C SER A 233 35.19 -5.56 -4.92
N ARG A 234 35.20 -4.49 -4.08
CA ARG A 234 35.62 -3.11 -4.43
C ARG A 234 34.85 -2.53 -5.62
N VAL A 235 33.58 -2.93 -5.78
CA VAL A 235 32.68 -2.38 -6.79
C VAL A 235 31.65 -1.46 -6.16
N LEU A 236 31.18 -0.50 -6.94
CA LEU A 236 30.00 0.30 -6.62
C LEU A 236 28.84 -0.25 -7.43
N TYR A 237 27.71 -0.53 -6.75
CA TYR A 237 26.52 -0.94 -7.44
C TYR A 237 25.75 0.28 -7.96
N LEU A 238 25.52 0.31 -9.27
CA LEU A 238 24.59 1.22 -9.93
C LEU A 238 23.28 0.48 -10.17
N VAL A 239 22.17 1.20 -10.01
CA VAL A 239 20.84 0.63 -10.19
C VAL A 239 20.22 1.20 -11.47
N ALA A 240 20.03 0.32 -12.44
CA ALA A 240 19.32 0.62 -13.67
C ALA A 240 17.85 0.22 -13.53
N GLU A 241 16.92 1.09 -13.94
CA GLU A 241 15.49 0.83 -13.95
C GLU A 241 15.00 0.61 -15.38
N ILE A 242 14.17 -0.41 -15.59
CA ILE A 242 13.37 -0.63 -16.78
C ILE A 242 11.92 -0.34 -16.40
N ALA A 243 11.27 0.59 -17.10
CA ALA A 243 9.85 0.85 -16.95
C ALA A 243 9.05 -0.10 -17.84
N ASP A 244 7.89 -0.56 -17.35
CA ASP A 244 6.96 -1.43 -18.06
C ASP A 244 7.63 -2.65 -18.75
N PRO A 245 8.35 -3.48 -17.98
CA PRO A 245 9.15 -4.59 -18.54
C PRO A 245 8.32 -5.62 -19.30
N TYR A 246 7.03 -5.69 -19.00
CA TYR A 246 6.10 -6.63 -19.63
C TYR A 246 5.27 -6.01 -20.76
N GLY A 247 5.40 -4.71 -21.01
CA GLY A 247 4.60 -3.99 -22.02
C GLY A 247 3.10 -3.92 -21.70
N LEU A 248 2.70 -4.19 -20.47
CA LEU A 248 1.29 -4.27 -20.07
C LEU A 248 0.66 -2.91 -19.78
N ILE A 249 1.47 -1.94 -19.35
CA ILE A 249 1.02 -0.58 -19.02
C ILE A 249 0.89 0.23 -20.32
N SER A 250 1.81 0.04 -21.25
CA SER A 250 1.81 0.74 -22.54
C SER A 250 0.84 0.15 -23.57
N GLY A 251 0.13 -0.93 -23.22
CA GLY A 251 -0.81 -1.59 -24.13
C GLY A 251 -0.15 -2.37 -25.27
N GLN A 252 1.14 -2.48 -25.26
CA GLN A 252 1.89 -3.38 -26.14
C GLN A 252 1.84 -4.79 -25.54
N VAL A 253 0.93 -5.60 -26.06
CA VAL A 253 0.86 -7.04 -25.71
C VAL A 253 2.06 -7.72 -26.36
N GLY A 254 3.20 -7.64 -25.69
CA GLY A 254 4.39 -8.40 -25.99
C GLY A 254 4.83 -9.04 -24.68
N ILE A 255 4.73 -10.36 -24.60
CA ILE A 255 5.39 -11.11 -23.53
C ILE A 255 6.90 -10.84 -23.73
N ASN A 256 7.42 -9.86 -23.00
CA ASN A 256 8.85 -9.73 -22.80
C ASN A 256 9.14 -10.38 -21.44
N PRO A 257 9.44 -11.69 -21.39
CA PRO A 257 9.85 -12.32 -20.15
C PRO A 257 11.22 -11.73 -19.78
N LEU A 258 11.25 -11.03 -18.66
CA LEU A 258 12.50 -10.75 -17.95
C LEU A 258 12.76 -11.82 -16.91
#